data_480c4cedf11f7b9441269724a388c751
#
_entry.id   480c4cedf11f7b9441269724a388c751
#
_cell.length_a   1.000
_cell.length_b   1.000
_cell.length_c   1.000
_cell.angle_alpha   90.00
_cell.angle_beta   90.00
_cell.angle_gamma   90.00
#
_symmetry.space_group_name_H-M   'P 1'
#
loop_
_entity.id
_entity.type
_entity.pdbx_description
1 polymer ?
#
loop_
_entity_poly.entity_id
_entity_poly.type
_entity_poly.pdbx_seq_one_letter_code
_entity_poly.pdbx_strand_id
1 'polypeptide(L)'
;SPKVFGPQGPKIDETKILSGHPAEMKLAEFDPAILEPGKYILFTQDVTAAIGPWGASFAANLTPDNETGIGTWQPEMFINALRTGKHLGAGRPILPPMPWEMVGKLTDEDLKAVFAYLKSIPPIKNKVPDPKPLDQLLSSK
;
A
#
# COMPACT_ATOMS: atom_id res chain seq x y z
N SER A 1 -1.75 -7.77 1.54
CA SER A 1 -3.09 -8.17 2.03
C SER A 1 -3.05 -8.42 3.52
N PRO A 2 -4.06 -8.01 4.27
CA PRO A 2 -4.17 -8.32 5.70
C PRO A 2 -4.02 -9.81 5.99
N LYS A 3 -3.50 -10.13 7.16
CA LYS A 3 -3.26 -11.51 7.60
C LYS A 3 -3.93 -11.78 8.94
N VAL A 4 -4.40 -13.00 9.12
CA VAL A 4 -4.85 -13.54 10.40
C VAL A 4 -3.70 -14.37 11.00
N PHE A 5 -3.40 -14.13 12.27
CA PHE A 5 -2.33 -14.82 12.99
C PHE A 5 -2.93 -15.92 13.84
N GLY A 6 -2.54 -17.17 13.57
CA GLY A 6 -2.97 -18.35 14.30
C GLY A 6 -1.78 -19.22 14.74
N PRO A 7 -2.02 -20.35 15.44
CA PRO A 7 -0.96 -21.23 15.94
C PRO A 7 -0.04 -21.79 14.85
N GLN A 8 -0.50 -21.82 13.61
CA GLN A 8 0.26 -22.30 12.44
C GLN A 8 0.97 -21.17 11.66
N GLY A 9 1.01 -19.96 12.22
CA GLY A 9 1.59 -18.78 11.59
C GLY A 9 0.57 -17.91 10.83
N PRO A 10 1.06 -16.88 10.11
CA PRO A 10 0.21 -15.93 9.43
C PRO A 10 -0.43 -16.54 8.17
N LYS A 11 -1.75 -16.37 8.04
CA LYS A 11 -2.52 -16.72 6.82
C LYS A 11 -3.13 -15.45 6.23
N ILE A 12 -3.26 -15.40 4.91
CA ILE A 12 -3.97 -14.30 4.24
C ILE A 12 -5.45 -14.34 4.67
N ASP A 13 -5.98 -13.20 5.05
CA ASP A 13 -7.42 -13.05 5.28
C ASP A 13 -8.10 -12.90 3.90
N GLU A 14 -8.72 -13.98 3.44
CA GLU A 14 -9.36 -14.04 2.12
C GLU A 14 -10.54 -13.05 2.00
N THR A 15 -11.15 -12.66 3.12
CA THR A 15 -12.24 -11.67 3.13
C THR A 15 -11.75 -10.24 2.94
N LYS A 16 -10.45 -10.01 3.06
CA LYS A 16 -9.79 -8.69 2.96
C LYS A 16 -8.66 -8.68 1.93
N ILE A 17 -8.71 -9.60 0.98
CA ILE A 17 -7.65 -9.70 -0.04
C ILE A 17 -7.52 -8.39 -0.84
N LEU A 18 -6.29 -7.90 -0.99
CA LEU A 18 -5.94 -6.68 -1.71
C LEU A 18 -6.60 -5.38 -1.20
N SER A 19 -7.24 -5.38 -0.03
CA SER A 19 -7.89 -4.19 0.54
C SER A 19 -6.92 -3.18 1.18
N GLY A 20 -5.62 -3.45 1.16
CA GLY A 20 -4.59 -2.57 1.71
C GLY A 20 -4.38 -2.73 3.23
N HIS A 21 -3.79 -1.70 3.85
CA HIS A 21 -3.58 -1.66 5.30
C HIS A 21 -4.92 -1.45 6.02
N PRO A 22 -5.24 -2.26 7.05
CA PRO A 22 -6.50 -2.10 7.78
C PRO A 22 -6.62 -0.71 8.42
N ALA A 23 -7.74 -0.02 8.18
CA ALA A 23 -7.98 1.33 8.67
C ALA A 23 -7.88 1.44 10.21
N GLU A 24 -8.28 0.39 10.92
CA GLU A 24 -8.29 0.32 12.38
C GLU A 24 -6.93 -0.01 12.99
N MET A 25 -5.97 -0.51 12.19
CA MET A 25 -4.69 -0.96 12.70
C MET A 25 -3.78 0.22 12.98
N LYS A 26 -3.41 0.39 14.24
CA LYS A 26 -2.40 1.36 14.66
C LYS A 26 -1.00 0.78 14.49
N LEU A 27 -0.06 1.63 14.11
CA LEU A 27 1.35 1.27 14.11
C LEU A 27 1.81 1.03 15.55
N ALA A 28 2.58 -0.04 15.76
CA ALA A 28 3.22 -0.29 17.05
C ALA A 28 4.26 0.79 17.36
N GLU A 29 4.50 1.00 18.64
CA GLU A 29 5.61 1.86 19.08
C GLU A 29 6.95 1.23 18.70
N PHE A 30 7.90 2.06 18.33
CA PHE A 30 9.25 1.64 17.96
C PHE A 30 10.29 2.67 18.44
N ASP A 31 11.53 2.20 18.60
CA ASP A 31 12.66 3.08 18.92
C ASP A 31 13.09 3.83 17.63
N PRO A 32 13.03 5.18 17.62
CA PRO A 32 13.47 5.99 16.48
C PRO A 32 14.90 5.75 16.03
N ALA A 33 15.79 5.33 16.92
CA ALA A 33 17.18 5.02 16.58
C ALA A 33 17.31 3.87 15.56
N ILE A 34 16.29 3.02 15.42
CA ILE A 34 16.26 1.94 14.41
C ILE A 34 16.19 2.52 13.01
N LEU A 35 15.59 3.72 12.84
CA LEU A 35 15.38 4.34 11.53
C LEU A 35 16.56 5.20 11.06
N GLU A 36 17.67 5.23 11.80
CA GLU A 36 18.88 5.90 11.31
C GLU A 36 19.25 5.39 9.91
N PRO A 37 19.67 6.29 9.00
CA PRO A 37 19.99 5.92 7.63
C PRO A 37 20.97 4.73 7.55
N GLY A 38 20.61 3.76 6.73
CA GLY A 38 21.41 2.56 6.49
C GLY A 38 21.25 1.45 7.53
N LYS A 39 20.41 1.61 8.57
CA LYS A 39 20.17 0.54 9.55
C LYS A 39 19.04 -0.38 9.14
N TYR A 40 17.79 0.05 9.30
CA TYR A 40 16.63 -0.84 9.12
C TYR A 40 15.43 -0.15 8.47
N ILE A 41 14.59 -0.97 7.86
CA ILE A 41 13.21 -0.65 7.50
C ILE A 41 12.32 -1.57 8.32
N LEU A 42 11.30 -1.02 8.98
CA LEU A 42 10.33 -1.77 9.75
C LEU A 42 9.10 -2.11 8.91
N PHE A 43 8.57 -3.31 9.12
CA PHE A 43 7.30 -3.73 8.54
C PHE A 43 6.35 -4.18 9.64
N THR A 44 5.05 -3.97 9.43
CA THR A 44 4.03 -4.68 10.20
C THR A 44 4.10 -6.18 9.91
N GLN A 45 3.65 -7.02 10.84
CA GLN A 45 3.70 -8.48 10.66
C GLN A 45 2.93 -8.98 9.45
N ASP A 46 1.86 -8.29 9.07
CA ASP A 46 1.06 -8.59 7.88
C ASP A 46 1.64 -7.97 6.59
N VAL A 47 2.74 -7.21 6.72
CA VAL A 47 3.43 -6.53 5.60
C VAL A 47 2.51 -5.54 4.87
N THR A 48 1.58 -4.90 5.57
CA THR A 48 0.70 -3.88 4.99
C THR A 48 1.14 -2.45 5.30
N ALA A 49 2.08 -2.25 6.22
CA ALA A 49 2.72 -0.96 6.45
C ALA A 49 4.24 -1.10 6.53
N ALA A 50 4.94 -0.06 6.12
CA ALA A 50 6.39 0.05 6.18
C ALA A 50 6.80 1.40 6.74
N ILE A 51 7.87 1.42 7.55
CA ILE A 51 8.44 2.63 8.14
C ILE A 51 9.93 2.68 7.79
N GLY A 52 10.37 3.79 7.26
CA GLY A 52 11.75 4.03 6.87
C GLY A 52 12.08 5.51 6.86
N PRO A 53 13.20 5.91 6.21
CA PRO A 53 13.60 7.32 6.12
C PRO A 53 12.56 8.25 5.49
N TRP A 54 11.64 7.71 4.71
CA TRP A 54 10.51 8.44 4.09
C TRP A 54 9.32 8.67 5.05
N GLY A 55 9.34 8.07 6.24
CA GLY A 55 8.20 8.03 7.16
C GLY A 55 7.45 6.70 7.10
N ALA A 56 6.14 6.71 7.31
CA ALA A 56 5.28 5.54 7.19
C ALA A 56 4.51 5.53 5.88
N SER A 57 4.53 4.40 5.19
CA SER A 57 3.73 4.12 4.01
C SER A 57 2.83 2.93 4.25
N PHE A 58 1.68 2.91 3.58
CA PHE A 58 0.65 1.89 3.76
C PHE A 58 0.28 1.28 2.43
N ALA A 59 0.05 -0.03 2.41
CA ALA A 59 -0.45 -0.74 1.24
C ALA A 59 -1.83 -0.19 0.85
N ALA A 60 -1.99 0.18 -0.42
CA ALA A 60 -3.21 0.77 -0.93
C ALA A 60 -4.35 -0.26 -1.04
N ASN A 61 -5.59 0.22 -0.97
CA ASN A 61 -6.76 -0.58 -1.31
C ASN A 61 -6.87 -0.69 -2.84
N LEU A 62 -6.58 -1.86 -3.37
CA LEU A 62 -6.62 -2.16 -4.80
C LEU A 62 -7.94 -2.82 -5.24
N THR A 63 -8.92 -2.94 -4.34
CA THR A 63 -10.24 -3.44 -4.70
C THR A 63 -11.07 -2.37 -5.41
N PRO A 64 -12.09 -2.76 -6.21
CA PRO A 64 -12.90 -1.81 -6.97
C PRO A 64 -13.96 -1.09 -6.12
N ASP A 65 -13.65 -0.77 -4.87
CA ASP A 65 -14.50 0.09 -4.05
C ASP A 65 -14.43 1.52 -4.55
N ASN A 66 -15.57 2.17 -4.74
CA ASN A 66 -15.66 3.50 -5.36
C ASN A 66 -15.16 4.63 -4.45
N GLU A 67 -15.25 4.45 -3.15
CA GLU A 67 -14.87 5.49 -2.18
C GLU A 67 -13.43 5.34 -1.69
N THR A 68 -12.98 4.10 -1.48
CA THR A 68 -11.72 3.83 -0.78
C THR A 68 -10.71 3.05 -1.59
N GLY A 69 -11.09 2.53 -2.77
CA GLY A 69 -10.27 1.74 -3.65
C GLY A 69 -10.11 2.35 -5.04
N ILE A 70 -10.01 1.49 -6.05
CA ILE A 70 -9.80 1.89 -7.44
C ILE A 70 -11.09 1.84 -8.28
N GLY A 71 -12.26 1.86 -7.64
CA GLY A 71 -13.55 1.68 -8.33
C GLY A 71 -13.81 2.70 -9.44
N THR A 72 -13.43 3.95 -9.23
CA THR A 72 -13.61 5.07 -10.18
C THR A 72 -12.45 5.23 -11.16
N TRP A 73 -11.37 4.46 -11.01
CA TRP A 73 -10.21 4.57 -11.89
C TRP A 73 -10.50 4.00 -13.29
N GLN A 74 -9.83 4.60 -14.27
CA GLN A 74 -9.77 4.10 -15.64
C GLN A 74 -8.40 3.41 -15.88
N PRO A 75 -8.30 2.51 -16.90
CA PRO A 75 -7.04 1.82 -17.19
C PRO A 75 -5.84 2.76 -17.36
N GLU A 76 -6.04 3.90 -18.00
CA GLU A 76 -5.01 4.90 -18.26
C GLU A 76 -4.49 5.53 -16.96
N MET A 77 -5.36 5.76 -15.97
CA MET A 77 -4.97 6.29 -14.66
C MET A 77 -4.07 5.29 -13.91
N PHE A 78 -4.43 4.00 -13.98
CA PHE A 78 -3.64 2.93 -13.38
C PHE A 78 -2.26 2.82 -14.02
N ILE A 79 -2.21 2.79 -15.36
CA ILE A 79 -0.95 2.73 -16.11
C ILE A 79 -0.08 3.96 -15.81
N ASN A 80 -0.65 5.15 -15.86
CA ASN A 80 0.08 6.39 -15.58
C ASN A 80 0.64 6.43 -14.15
N ALA A 81 -0.11 5.94 -13.16
CA ALA A 81 0.39 5.86 -11.79
C ALA A 81 1.67 5.00 -11.71
N LEU A 82 1.70 3.87 -12.41
CA LEU A 82 2.85 2.96 -12.44
C LEU A 82 3.99 3.44 -13.35
N ARG A 83 3.72 4.27 -14.35
CA ARG A 83 4.76 4.87 -15.21
C ARG A 83 5.44 6.07 -14.55
N THR A 84 4.69 6.87 -13.81
CA THR A 84 5.18 8.12 -13.21
C THR A 84 5.57 7.99 -11.74
N GLY A 85 5.18 6.91 -11.06
CA GLY A 85 5.35 6.76 -9.62
C GLY A 85 4.52 7.74 -8.80
N LYS A 86 3.41 8.22 -9.36
CA LYS A 86 2.51 9.19 -8.71
C LYS A 86 1.08 8.67 -8.68
N HIS A 87 0.42 8.87 -7.55
CA HIS A 87 -1.00 8.53 -7.41
C HIS A 87 -1.82 9.21 -8.52
N LEU A 88 -2.64 8.45 -9.24
CA LEU A 88 -3.39 8.90 -10.43
C LEU A 88 -2.50 9.49 -11.56
N GLY A 89 -1.20 9.24 -11.53
CA GLY A 89 -0.26 9.76 -12.51
C GLY A 89 0.23 11.18 -12.28
N ALA A 90 -0.37 11.95 -11.36
CA ALA A 90 -0.04 13.36 -11.12
C ALA A 90 -0.11 13.79 -9.64
N GLY A 91 -0.61 12.92 -8.76
CA GLY A 91 -0.77 13.21 -7.33
C GLY A 91 0.51 13.02 -6.51
N ARG A 92 0.35 12.63 -5.25
CA ARG A 92 1.48 12.36 -4.36
C ARG A 92 2.37 11.22 -4.89
N PRO A 93 3.68 11.22 -4.57
CA PRO A 93 4.56 10.11 -4.92
C PRO A 93 4.08 8.78 -4.31
N ILE A 94 4.27 7.69 -5.06
CA ILE A 94 4.17 6.33 -4.51
C ILE A 94 5.42 6.07 -3.71
N LEU A 95 5.26 5.75 -2.43
CA LEU A 95 6.37 5.59 -1.50
C LEU A 95 6.90 4.16 -1.47
N PRO A 96 8.18 3.97 -1.06
CA PRO A 96 8.69 2.63 -0.77
C PRO A 96 7.79 1.90 0.25
N PRO A 97 7.72 0.58 0.22
CA PRO A 97 8.49 -0.34 -0.60
C PRO A 97 7.82 -0.73 -1.94
N MET A 98 6.83 0.02 -2.41
CA MET A 98 6.14 -0.31 -3.68
C MET A 98 7.12 -0.22 -4.85
N PRO A 99 7.43 -1.35 -5.56
CA PRO A 99 8.38 -1.39 -6.66
C PRO A 99 7.75 -0.91 -7.98
N TRP A 100 7.15 0.27 -7.97
CA TRP A 100 6.40 0.81 -9.11
C TRP A 100 7.25 0.93 -10.38
N GLU A 101 8.54 1.23 -10.24
CA GLU A 101 9.47 1.31 -11.37
C GLU A 101 9.61 -0.03 -12.12
N MET A 102 9.62 -1.14 -11.37
CA MET A 102 9.69 -2.47 -11.96
C MET A 102 8.36 -2.87 -12.59
N VAL A 103 7.26 -2.69 -11.86
CA VAL A 103 5.91 -2.98 -12.34
C VAL A 103 5.58 -2.10 -13.55
N GLY A 104 5.99 -0.84 -13.52
CA GLY A 104 5.81 0.10 -14.62
C GLY A 104 6.55 -0.27 -15.91
N LYS A 105 7.45 -1.26 -15.92
CA LYS A 105 8.11 -1.78 -17.13
C LYS A 105 7.28 -2.81 -17.90
N LEU A 106 6.22 -3.32 -17.30
CA LEU A 106 5.29 -4.20 -18.00
C LEU A 106 4.67 -3.48 -19.21
N THR A 107 4.24 -4.26 -20.21
CA THR A 107 3.55 -3.68 -21.37
C THR A 107 2.22 -3.05 -20.96
N ASP A 108 1.69 -2.14 -21.78
CA ASP A 108 0.36 -1.56 -21.53
C ASP A 108 -0.72 -2.64 -21.55
N GLU A 109 -0.56 -3.67 -22.38
CA GLU A 109 -1.46 -4.81 -22.46
C GLU A 109 -1.47 -5.59 -21.14
N ASP A 110 -0.29 -5.90 -20.58
CA ASP A 110 -0.18 -6.60 -19.31
C ASP A 110 -0.77 -5.76 -18.17
N LEU A 111 -0.48 -4.46 -18.13
CA LEU A 111 -1.02 -3.55 -17.10
C LEU A 111 -2.54 -3.41 -17.19
N LYS A 112 -3.10 -3.40 -18.41
CA LYS A 112 -4.56 -3.44 -18.62
C LYS A 112 -5.17 -4.75 -18.13
N ALA A 113 -4.49 -5.87 -18.35
CA ALA A 113 -4.94 -7.18 -17.87
C ALA A 113 -4.94 -7.25 -16.33
N VAL A 114 -3.87 -6.74 -15.68
CA VAL A 114 -3.81 -6.60 -14.22
C VAL A 114 -4.95 -5.73 -13.71
N PHE A 115 -5.17 -4.57 -14.33
CA PHE A 115 -6.24 -3.66 -13.93
C PHE A 115 -7.63 -4.31 -14.10
N ALA A 116 -7.86 -5.02 -15.22
CA ALA A 116 -9.11 -5.74 -15.44
C ALA A 116 -9.39 -6.78 -14.35
N TYR A 117 -8.36 -7.51 -13.92
CA TYR A 117 -8.47 -8.44 -12.79
C TYR A 117 -8.84 -7.71 -11.49
N LEU A 118 -8.15 -6.63 -11.16
CA LEU A 118 -8.43 -5.84 -9.96
C LEU A 118 -9.86 -5.27 -9.96
N LYS A 119 -10.38 -4.94 -11.13
CA LYS A 119 -11.79 -4.49 -11.29
C LYS A 119 -12.80 -5.62 -11.17
N SER A 120 -12.40 -6.88 -11.33
CA SER A 120 -13.27 -8.05 -11.28
C SER A 120 -13.44 -8.66 -9.89
N ILE A 121 -12.56 -8.34 -8.95
CA ILE A 121 -12.65 -8.86 -7.58
C ILE A 121 -13.71 -8.09 -6.76
N PRO A 122 -14.22 -8.68 -5.64
CA PRO A 122 -15.19 -8.00 -4.81
C PRO A 122 -14.67 -6.67 -4.23
N PRO A 123 -15.47 -5.59 -4.24
CA PRO A 123 -15.10 -4.34 -3.58
C PRO A 123 -15.08 -4.50 -2.07
N ILE A 124 -14.05 -3.95 -1.44
CA ILE A 124 -13.92 -3.94 0.03
C ILE A 124 -13.73 -2.49 0.48
N LYS A 125 -14.66 -1.98 1.27
CA LYS A 125 -14.55 -0.64 1.82
C LYS A 125 -13.52 -0.63 2.95
N ASN A 126 -12.36 -0.02 2.69
CA ASN A 126 -11.29 0.15 3.65
C ASN A 126 -10.50 1.43 3.32
N LYS A 127 -10.68 2.46 4.14
CA LYS A 127 -9.96 3.72 3.98
C LYS A 127 -8.57 3.59 4.59
N VAL A 128 -7.60 3.25 3.76
CA VAL A 128 -6.19 3.18 4.15
C VAL A 128 -5.72 4.54 4.66
N PRO A 129 -4.98 4.59 5.80
CA PRO A 129 -4.42 5.85 6.28
C PRO A 129 -3.52 6.54 5.27
N ASP A 130 -3.47 7.87 5.31
CA ASP A 130 -2.51 8.64 4.54
C ASP A 130 -1.08 8.37 5.03
N PRO A 131 -0.09 8.39 4.14
CA PRO A 131 1.31 8.32 4.54
C PRO A 131 1.68 9.40 5.56
N LYS A 132 2.52 9.05 6.52
CA LYS A 132 2.98 9.97 7.56
C LYS A 132 4.46 10.28 7.35
N PRO A 133 4.85 11.55 7.17
CA PRO A 133 6.26 11.95 7.14
C PRO A 133 6.98 11.54 8.43
N LEU A 134 8.30 11.37 8.34
CA LEU A 134 9.11 10.89 9.47
C LEU A 134 9.04 11.83 10.69
N ASP A 135 9.08 13.14 10.47
CA ASP A 135 8.95 14.16 11.53
C ASP A 135 7.62 14.03 12.30
N GLN A 136 6.53 13.76 11.61
CA GLN A 136 5.24 13.51 12.26
C GLN A 136 5.21 12.21 13.07
N LEU A 137 5.89 11.16 12.60
CA LEU A 137 6.01 9.92 13.36
C LEU A 137 6.81 10.10 14.64
N LEU A 138 7.85 10.91 14.60
CA LEU A 138 8.74 11.16 15.75
C LEU A 138 8.13 12.13 16.75
N SER A 139 7.26 13.05 16.32
CA SER A 139 6.60 14.05 17.17
C SER A 139 5.34 13.56 17.87
N SER A 140 4.76 12.43 17.42
CA SER A 140 3.55 11.85 18.03
C SER A 140 3.81 10.96 19.26
N LYS A 141 5.00 11.08 19.84
CA LYS A 141 5.43 10.35 21.06
C LYS A 141 5.36 11.22 22.29
#